data_946b46083a1a9a26155635786b136b63
#
_entry.id   946b46083a1a9a26155635786b136b63
#
_cell.length_a   1.000
_cell.length_b   1.000
_cell.length_c   1.000
_cell.angle_alpha   90.00
_cell.angle_beta   90.00
_cell.angle_gamma   90.00
#
_symmetry.space_group_name_H-M   'P 1'
#
loop_
_entity.id
_entity.type
_entity.pdbx_description
1 polymer ?
#
loop_
_entity_poly.entity_id
_entity_poly.type
_entity_poly.pdbx_seq_one_letter_code
_entity_poly.pdbx_strand_id
1 'polypeptide(L)'
;MKKLFSNSLGPGLLFAGAAIGVSHLVQSTKAGAEFGTGLLWALLLVHLFKYPFFQFGPRYAAATGETLLDGYKKIGKSVLVIYYLLNFATMFTIQATVTMVTAGLASQLFGFTNNLVIWSTVLMAISMFILMVGKYKLLDNLMKYIIIILTISTIIAVSVALFSTKEPFDMNQILPSGTIEITFLIAFLGWMPAPLDVSIWHSIWSVEKDKNSEAKIKPKEAIFDFNVGYFS
;
A
#
# COMPACT_ATOMS: atom_id res chain seq x y z
N MET A 1 9.71 -18.99 19.59
CA MET A 1 8.83 -18.61 18.48
C MET A 1 7.84 -17.50 18.85
N LYS A 2 7.04 -17.57 19.92
CA LYS A 2 6.05 -16.50 20.26
C LYS A 2 6.65 -15.10 20.47
N LYS A 3 7.85 -14.94 21.02
CA LYS A 3 8.53 -13.64 21.20
C LYS A 3 9.08 -13.06 19.88
N LEU A 4 9.48 -13.89 18.90
CA LEU A 4 9.90 -13.43 17.57
C LEU A 4 8.74 -12.81 16.78
N PHE A 5 7.55 -13.39 16.85
CA PHE A 5 6.38 -12.88 16.14
C PHE A 5 5.84 -11.54 16.67
N SER A 6 5.96 -11.30 17.99
CA SER A 6 5.39 -10.09 18.59
C SER A 6 6.26 -8.83 18.39
N ASN A 7 7.60 -8.97 18.30
CA ASN A 7 8.51 -7.83 18.20
C ASN A 7 8.97 -7.52 16.78
N SER A 8 8.87 -8.46 15.84
CA SER A 8 9.35 -8.26 14.46
C SER A 8 8.30 -7.69 13.51
N LEU A 9 7.01 -7.94 13.74
CA LEU A 9 5.93 -7.44 12.88
C LEU A 9 5.59 -5.98 13.17
N GLY A 10 5.53 -5.15 12.14
CA GLY A 10 5.14 -3.73 12.24
C GLY A 10 5.28 -3.00 10.91
N PRO A 11 6.48 -2.60 10.46
CA PRO A 11 6.66 -1.92 9.18
C PRO A 11 6.11 -2.66 7.97
N GLY A 12 6.19 -4.01 7.96
CA GLY A 12 5.58 -4.83 6.91
C GLY A 12 4.06 -4.74 6.91
N LEU A 13 3.43 -4.73 8.09
CA LEU A 13 1.99 -4.52 8.18
C LEU A 13 1.58 -3.09 7.81
N LEU A 14 2.41 -2.08 8.14
CA LEU A 14 2.19 -0.72 7.65
C LEU A 14 2.29 -0.66 6.13
N PHE A 15 3.23 -1.39 5.54
CA PHE A 15 3.33 -1.54 4.08
C PHE A 15 2.06 -2.15 3.50
N ALA A 16 1.58 -3.26 4.05
CA ALA A 16 0.32 -3.88 3.61
C ALA A 16 -0.86 -2.90 3.68
N GLY A 17 -0.98 -2.19 4.79
CA GLY A 17 -2.05 -1.20 4.96
C GLY A 17 -1.95 -0.01 4.01
N ALA A 18 -0.74 0.45 3.70
CA ALA A 18 -0.53 1.49 2.69
C ALA A 18 -0.82 0.98 1.27
N ALA A 19 -0.55 -0.30 1.00
CA ALA A 19 -0.83 -0.95 -0.27
C ALA A 19 -2.33 -1.18 -0.49
N ILE A 20 -3.07 -1.66 0.53
CA ILE A 20 -4.51 -1.98 0.46
C ILE A 20 -5.37 -0.69 0.48
N GLY A 21 -5.08 0.25 -0.36
CA GLY A 21 -5.88 1.46 -0.51
C GLY A 21 -6.67 1.43 -1.81
N VAL A 22 -6.66 2.56 -2.51
CA VAL A 22 -7.30 2.73 -3.83
C VAL A 22 -6.78 1.71 -4.84
N SER A 23 -5.51 1.30 -4.74
CA SER A 23 -4.92 0.30 -5.63
C SER A 23 -5.66 -1.04 -5.60
N HIS A 24 -5.82 -1.63 -4.42
CA HIS A 24 -6.46 -2.94 -4.29
C HIS A 24 -7.99 -2.86 -4.36
N LEU A 25 -8.61 -1.88 -3.70
CA LEU A 25 -10.07 -1.80 -3.64
C LEU A 25 -10.69 -1.27 -4.93
N VAL A 26 -10.07 -0.32 -5.61
CA VAL A 26 -10.64 0.31 -6.80
C VAL A 26 -10.06 -0.28 -8.08
N GLN A 27 -8.73 -0.32 -8.21
CA GLN A 27 -8.10 -0.76 -9.46
C GLN A 27 -8.30 -2.25 -9.71
N SER A 28 -8.21 -3.11 -8.68
CA SER A 28 -8.45 -4.53 -8.85
C SER A 28 -9.91 -4.83 -9.18
N THR A 29 -10.85 -4.14 -8.50
CA THR A 29 -12.29 -4.30 -8.78
C THR A 29 -12.61 -3.85 -10.20
N LYS A 30 -12.04 -2.73 -10.64
CA LYS A 30 -12.22 -2.24 -12.01
C LYS A 30 -11.59 -3.18 -13.03
N ALA A 31 -10.39 -3.68 -12.77
CA ALA A 31 -9.75 -4.69 -13.63
C ALA A 31 -10.61 -5.94 -13.77
N GLY A 32 -11.16 -6.43 -12.66
CA GLY A 32 -12.07 -7.58 -12.67
C GLY A 32 -13.37 -7.32 -13.41
N ALA A 33 -13.96 -6.11 -13.29
CA ALA A 33 -15.19 -5.74 -13.95
C ALA A 33 -15.03 -5.56 -15.48
N GLU A 34 -13.89 -5.01 -15.94
CA GLU A 34 -13.65 -4.72 -17.35
C GLU A 34 -12.96 -5.87 -18.10
N PHE A 35 -12.10 -6.63 -17.44
CA PHE A 35 -11.24 -7.65 -18.07
C PHE A 35 -11.40 -9.05 -17.45
N GLY A 36 -12.32 -9.22 -16.49
CA GLY A 36 -12.41 -10.50 -15.76
C GLY A 36 -11.07 -10.90 -15.14
N THR A 37 -10.58 -12.09 -15.47
CA THR A 37 -9.27 -12.59 -15.05
C THR A 37 -8.16 -12.29 -16.06
N GLY A 38 -8.47 -11.57 -17.16
CA GLY A 38 -7.57 -11.37 -18.30
C GLY A 38 -6.27 -10.62 -17.99
N LEU A 39 -6.22 -9.84 -16.88
CA LEU A 39 -5.02 -9.11 -16.46
C LEU A 39 -4.24 -9.78 -15.32
N LEU A 40 -4.52 -11.04 -14.98
CA LEU A 40 -3.77 -11.76 -13.92
C LEU A 40 -2.28 -11.87 -14.24
N TRP A 41 -1.91 -12.06 -15.53
CA TRP A 41 -0.52 -12.05 -15.94
C TRP A 41 0.21 -10.75 -15.58
N ALA A 42 -0.45 -9.61 -15.81
CA ALA A 42 0.09 -8.29 -15.51
C ALA A 42 0.26 -8.09 -13.99
N LEU A 43 -0.74 -8.54 -13.21
CA LEU A 43 -0.71 -8.52 -11.75
C LEU A 43 0.47 -9.35 -11.22
N LEU A 44 0.65 -10.57 -11.70
CA LEU A 44 1.75 -11.44 -11.26
C LEU A 44 3.12 -10.86 -11.65
N LEU A 45 3.26 -10.36 -12.88
CA LEU A 45 4.51 -9.76 -13.33
C LEU A 45 4.88 -8.51 -12.52
N VAL A 46 3.94 -7.60 -12.27
CA VAL A 46 4.26 -6.38 -11.52
C VAL A 46 4.65 -6.69 -10.09
N HIS A 47 4.02 -7.67 -9.44
CA HIS A 47 4.43 -8.11 -8.10
C HIS A 47 5.83 -8.73 -8.12
N LEU A 48 6.12 -9.59 -9.08
CA LEU A 48 7.42 -10.22 -9.22
C LEU A 48 8.54 -9.19 -9.46
N PHE A 49 8.32 -8.25 -10.39
CA PHE A 49 9.33 -7.25 -10.73
C PHE A 49 9.51 -6.17 -9.67
N LYS A 50 8.44 -5.75 -8.99
CA LYS A 50 8.56 -4.73 -7.93
C LYS A 50 9.04 -5.29 -6.58
N TYR A 51 8.94 -6.59 -6.36
CA TYR A 51 9.34 -7.24 -5.11
C TYR A 51 10.75 -6.84 -4.62
N PRO A 52 11.82 -6.94 -5.43
CA PRO A 52 13.17 -6.60 -4.97
C PRO A 52 13.32 -5.12 -4.61
N PHE A 53 12.60 -4.23 -5.31
CA PHE A 53 12.64 -2.80 -5.03
C PHE A 53 11.96 -2.45 -3.72
N PHE A 54 10.83 -3.05 -3.41
CA PHE A 54 10.15 -2.85 -2.12
C PHE A 54 10.91 -3.51 -0.98
N GLN A 55 11.48 -4.68 -1.17
CA GLN A 55 12.29 -5.37 -0.16
C GLN A 55 13.54 -4.58 0.20
N PHE A 56 14.10 -3.82 -0.73
CA PHE A 56 15.34 -3.10 -0.52
C PHE A 56 15.24 -2.07 0.61
N GLY A 57 14.11 -1.36 0.74
CA GLY A 57 13.88 -0.35 1.77
C GLY A 57 14.10 -0.84 3.21
N PRO A 58 13.31 -1.80 3.69
CA PRO A 58 13.47 -2.33 5.04
C PRO A 58 14.79 -3.07 5.26
N ARG A 59 15.30 -3.74 4.22
CA ARG A 59 16.60 -4.41 4.26
C ARG A 59 17.75 -3.42 4.44
N TYR A 60 17.73 -2.31 3.71
CA TYR A 60 18.72 -1.24 3.84
C TYR A 60 18.65 -0.61 5.23
N ALA A 61 17.46 -0.26 5.70
CA ALA A 61 17.24 0.32 7.02
C ALA A 61 17.76 -0.57 8.14
N ALA A 62 17.45 -1.86 8.11
CA ALA A 62 17.92 -2.81 9.12
C ALA A 62 19.43 -3.07 9.07
N ALA A 63 20.07 -2.94 7.91
CA ALA A 63 21.51 -3.15 7.75
C ALA A 63 22.33 -1.92 8.16
N THR A 64 21.82 -0.72 7.90
CA THR A 64 22.58 0.53 8.08
C THR A 64 22.09 1.39 9.24
N GLY A 65 20.85 1.20 9.70
CA GLY A 65 20.17 2.11 10.65
C GLY A 65 19.73 3.43 10.01
N GLU A 66 19.76 3.53 8.68
CA GLU A 66 19.47 4.74 7.92
C GLU A 66 18.26 4.53 7.00
N THR A 67 17.62 5.64 6.62
CA THR A 67 16.53 5.62 5.63
C THR A 67 17.07 5.54 4.20
N LEU A 68 16.22 5.15 3.24
CA LEU A 68 16.59 5.23 1.82
C LEU A 68 16.93 6.65 1.37
N LEU A 69 16.34 7.69 1.99
CA LEU A 69 16.68 9.09 1.69
C LEU A 69 18.13 9.40 2.05
N ASP A 70 18.61 8.88 3.18
CA ASP A 70 20.01 9.00 3.59
C ASP A 70 20.92 8.27 2.60
N GLY A 71 20.51 7.10 2.12
CA GLY A 71 21.19 6.37 1.06
C GLY A 71 21.28 7.16 -0.25
N TYR A 72 20.17 7.74 -0.70
CA TYR A 72 20.14 8.57 -1.91
C TYR A 72 21.05 9.80 -1.78
N LYS A 73 21.07 10.43 -0.61
CA LYS A 73 21.97 11.55 -0.34
C LYS A 73 23.45 11.16 -0.47
N LYS A 74 23.81 9.93 -0.06
CA LYS A 74 25.17 9.39 -0.18
C LYS A 74 25.57 9.09 -1.63
N ILE A 75 24.61 8.65 -2.46
CA ILE A 75 24.84 8.45 -3.90
C ILE A 75 25.11 9.79 -4.58
N GLY A 76 24.34 10.82 -4.25
CA GLY A 76 24.54 12.16 -4.78
C GLY A 76 23.35 13.10 -4.54
N LYS A 77 23.64 14.38 -4.40
CA LYS A 77 22.60 15.41 -4.21
C LYS A 77 21.57 15.42 -5.34
N SER A 78 22.01 15.16 -6.58
CA SER A 78 21.12 15.14 -7.75
C SER A 78 20.05 14.05 -7.64
N VAL A 79 20.40 12.88 -7.13
CA VAL A 79 19.45 11.77 -6.93
C VAL A 79 18.37 12.17 -5.94
N LEU A 80 18.76 12.79 -4.84
CA LEU A 80 17.84 13.26 -3.83
C LEU A 80 16.91 14.37 -4.35
N VAL A 81 17.45 15.31 -5.14
CA VAL A 81 16.67 16.38 -5.76
C VAL A 81 15.63 15.80 -6.74
N ILE A 82 16.04 14.85 -7.60
CA ILE A 82 15.12 14.19 -8.53
C ILE A 82 13.98 13.51 -7.76
N TYR A 83 14.30 12.80 -6.68
CA TYR A 83 13.27 12.19 -5.83
C TYR A 83 12.30 13.23 -5.27
N TYR A 84 12.80 14.33 -4.71
CA TYR A 84 11.93 15.39 -4.17
C TYR A 84 11.05 16.02 -5.24
N LEU A 85 11.56 16.25 -6.44
CA LEU A 85 10.77 16.79 -7.54
C LEU A 85 9.66 15.84 -7.96
N LEU A 86 9.96 14.54 -8.09
CA LEU A 86 8.96 13.53 -8.41
C LEU A 86 7.90 13.42 -7.31
N ASN A 87 8.33 13.36 -6.05
CA ASN A 87 7.41 13.28 -4.92
C ASN A 87 6.51 14.52 -4.83
N PHE A 88 7.07 15.72 -5.01
CA PHE A 88 6.31 16.96 -5.02
C PHE A 88 5.30 17.01 -6.18
N ALA A 89 5.68 16.54 -7.36
CA ALA A 89 4.78 16.49 -8.52
C ALA A 89 3.61 15.52 -8.33
N THR A 90 3.80 14.42 -7.61
CA THR A 90 2.79 13.35 -7.46
C THR A 90 1.96 13.47 -6.20
N MET A 91 2.47 14.08 -5.13
CA MET A 91 1.83 14.08 -3.81
C MET A 91 0.43 14.68 -3.81
N PHE A 92 0.20 15.77 -4.54
CA PHE A 92 -1.11 16.43 -4.60
C PHE A 92 -2.14 15.55 -5.32
N THR A 93 -1.74 14.93 -6.44
CA THR A 93 -2.60 14.04 -7.20
C THR A 93 -2.96 12.79 -6.41
N ILE A 94 -1.97 12.18 -5.74
CA ILE A 94 -2.20 11.00 -4.88
C ILE A 94 -3.13 11.37 -3.73
N GLN A 95 -2.84 12.46 -3.01
CA GLN A 95 -3.66 12.89 -1.87
C GLN A 95 -5.11 13.20 -2.31
N ALA A 96 -5.30 13.93 -3.39
CA ALA A 96 -6.63 14.26 -3.90
C ALA A 96 -7.39 12.98 -4.28
N THR A 97 -6.78 12.08 -5.03
CA THR A 97 -7.41 10.83 -5.48
C THR A 97 -7.82 9.94 -4.31
N VAL A 98 -6.90 9.70 -3.36
CA VAL A 98 -7.19 8.85 -2.19
C VAL A 98 -8.29 9.48 -1.34
N THR A 99 -8.22 10.79 -1.10
CA THR A 99 -9.24 11.49 -0.29
C THR A 99 -10.60 11.45 -0.95
N MET A 100 -10.69 11.68 -2.27
CA MET A 100 -11.98 11.65 -2.99
C MET A 100 -12.61 10.25 -2.99
N VAL A 101 -11.83 9.20 -3.22
CA VAL A 101 -12.33 7.82 -3.17
C VAL A 101 -12.82 7.48 -1.77
N THR A 102 -12.05 7.82 -0.73
CA THR A 102 -12.44 7.57 0.66
C THR A 102 -13.69 8.37 1.04
N ALA A 103 -13.81 9.62 0.60
CA ALA A 103 -14.99 10.46 0.81
C ALA A 103 -16.24 9.88 0.11
N GLY A 104 -16.08 9.34 -1.10
CA GLY A 104 -17.15 8.65 -1.82
C GLY A 104 -17.65 7.41 -1.08
N LEU A 105 -16.73 6.58 -0.59
CA LEU A 105 -17.07 5.40 0.21
C LEU A 105 -17.75 5.79 1.54
N ALA A 106 -17.25 6.81 2.22
CA ALA A 106 -17.83 7.30 3.47
C ALA A 106 -19.24 7.87 3.25
N SER A 107 -19.44 8.60 2.16
CA SER A 107 -20.75 9.13 1.77
C SER A 107 -21.79 8.01 1.57
N GLN A 108 -21.40 6.94 0.89
CA GLN A 108 -22.29 5.80 0.68
C GLN A 108 -22.54 4.98 1.95
N LEU A 109 -21.50 4.80 2.78
CA LEU A 109 -21.60 3.99 3.99
C LEU A 109 -22.42 4.65 5.10
N PHE A 110 -22.21 5.94 5.32
CA PHE A 110 -22.84 6.67 6.43
C PHE A 110 -24.08 7.44 6.03
N GLY A 111 -24.21 7.85 4.78
CA GLY A 111 -25.42 8.47 4.25
C GLY A 111 -25.79 9.87 4.80
N PHE A 112 -24.96 10.49 5.65
CA PHE A 112 -25.28 11.79 6.27
C PHE A 112 -25.33 12.94 5.28
N THR A 113 -24.51 12.89 4.23
CA THR A 113 -24.46 13.90 3.17
C THR A 113 -23.79 13.32 1.93
N ASN A 114 -24.23 13.79 0.75
CA ASN A 114 -23.61 13.44 -0.52
C ASN A 114 -22.51 14.44 -0.91
N ASN A 115 -22.21 15.42 -0.05
CA ASN A 115 -21.19 16.41 -0.33
C ASN A 115 -19.79 15.84 -0.04
N LEU A 116 -19.04 15.51 -1.10
CA LEU A 116 -17.71 14.96 -1.00
C LEU A 116 -16.69 15.91 -0.37
N VAL A 117 -16.91 17.22 -0.46
CA VAL A 117 -16.01 18.23 0.17
C VAL A 117 -16.10 18.16 1.68
N ILE A 118 -17.32 18.00 2.22
CA ILE A 118 -17.53 17.86 3.68
C ILE A 118 -16.83 16.58 4.15
N TRP A 119 -17.07 15.45 3.49
CA TRP A 119 -16.42 14.19 3.83
C TRP A 119 -14.90 14.26 3.74
N SER A 120 -14.37 14.85 2.67
CA SER A 120 -12.93 15.04 2.49
C SER A 120 -12.32 15.85 3.63
N THR A 121 -12.99 16.96 4.01
CA THR A 121 -12.52 17.82 5.10
C THR A 121 -12.53 17.09 6.45
N VAL A 122 -13.60 16.37 6.75
CA VAL A 122 -13.70 15.58 7.99
C VAL A 122 -12.63 14.48 8.05
N LEU A 123 -12.47 13.73 6.96
CA LEU A 123 -11.49 12.64 6.89
C LEU A 123 -10.05 13.16 7.03
N MET A 124 -9.73 14.26 6.36
CA MET A 124 -8.42 14.90 6.49
C MET A 124 -8.16 15.42 7.91
N ALA A 125 -9.17 16.06 8.55
CA ALA A 125 -9.06 16.53 9.91
C ALA A 125 -8.83 15.37 10.91
N ILE A 126 -9.58 14.27 10.77
CA ILE A 126 -9.41 13.07 11.60
C ILE A 126 -8.00 12.47 11.40
N SER A 127 -7.56 12.32 10.15
CA SER A 127 -6.24 11.78 9.84
C SER A 127 -5.11 12.64 10.41
N MET A 128 -5.24 13.97 10.26
CA MET A 128 -4.28 14.92 10.83
C MET A 128 -4.24 14.83 12.36
N PHE A 129 -5.40 14.76 13.01
CA PHE A 129 -5.49 14.62 14.46
C PHE A 129 -4.83 13.33 14.96
N ILE A 130 -5.11 12.19 14.30
CA ILE A 130 -4.50 10.88 14.63
C ILE A 130 -2.97 10.97 14.52
N LEU A 131 -2.45 11.57 13.45
CA LEU A 131 -1.01 11.70 13.24
C LEU A 131 -0.34 12.63 14.26
N MET A 132 -0.97 13.74 14.59
CA MET A 132 -0.43 14.70 15.56
C MET A 132 -0.38 14.13 16.99
N VAL A 133 -1.40 13.40 17.41
CA VAL A 133 -1.51 12.87 18.78
C VAL A 133 -0.81 11.54 18.92
N GLY A 134 -0.98 10.65 17.95
CA GLY A 134 -0.64 9.23 18.10
C GLY A 134 0.77 8.86 17.66
N LYS A 135 1.42 9.69 16.87
CA LYS A 135 2.74 9.40 16.30
C LYS A 135 2.80 7.99 15.67
N TYR A 136 4.01 7.42 15.57
CA TYR A 136 4.22 6.09 15.00
C TYR A 136 3.49 4.95 15.74
N LYS A 137 3.49 4.99 17.07
CA LYS A 137 2.94 3.89 17.90
C LYS A 137 1.44 3.68 17.73
N LEU A 138 0.67 4.77 17.65
CA LEU A 138 -0.76 4.67 17.42
C LEU A 138 -1.05 4.18 15.99
N LEU A 139 -0.31 4.69 15.01
CA LEU A 139 -0.44 4.26 13.62
C LEU A 139 -0.17 2.75 13.47
N ASP A 140 0.95 2.25 14.04
CA ASP A 140 1.31 0.82 13.99
C ASP A 140 0.23 -0.07 14.62
N ASN A 141 -0.33 0.34 15.76
CA ASN A 141 -1.40 -0.41 16.40
C ASN A 141 -2.70 -0.38 15.60
N LEU A 142 -3.14 0.78 15.12
CA LEU A 142 -4.36 0.91 14.32
C LEU A 142 -4.25 0.06 13.04
N MET A 143 -3.12 0.09 12.36
CA MET A 143 -2.92 -0.66 11.12
C MET A 143 -3.04 -2.17 11.33
N LYS A 144 -2.57 -2.71 12.44
CA LYS A 144 -2.74 -4.14 12.76
C LYS A 144 -4.21 -4.56 12.80
N TYR A 145 -5.05 -3.78 13.46
CA TYR A 145 -6.49 -4.06 13.52
C TYR A 145 -7.16 -3.88 12.16
N ILE A 146 -6.84 -2.80 11.45
CA ILE A 146 -7.41 -2.49 10.14
C ILE A 146 -7.10 -3.62 9.15
N ILE A 147 -5.85 -4.10 9.09
CA ILE A 147 -5.44 -5.17 8.18
C ILE A 147 -6.18 -6.47 8.49
N ILE A 148 -6.33 -6.83 9.76
CA ILE A 148 -7.07 -8.04 10.15
C ILE A 148 -8.53 -7.94 9.68
N ILE A 149 -9.18 -6.80 9.91
CA ILE A 149 -10.58 -6.57 9.49
C ILE A 149 -10.69 -6.62 7.98
N LEU A 150 -9.78 -5.95 7.25
CA LEU A 150 -9.76 -5.95 5.79
C LEU A 150 -9.54 -7.36 5.23
N THR A 151 -8.60 -8.12 5.78
CA THR A 151 -8.34 -9.50 5.35
C THR A 151 -9.58 -10.37 5.52
N ILE A 152 -10.22 -10.34 6.68
CA ILE A 152 -11.43 -11.12 6.96
C ILE A 152 -12.56 -10.68 6.01
N SER A 153 -12.81 -9.38 5.87
CA SER A 153 -13.87 -8.86 5.00
C SER A 153 -13.64 -9.20 3.54
N THR A 154 -12.39 -9.16 3.07
CA THR A 154 -12.03 -9.55 1.70
C THR A 154 -12.27 -11.04 1.46
N ILE A 155 -11.85 -11.90 2.40
CA ILE A 155 -12.11 -13.35 2.29
C ILE A 155 -13.62 -13.62 2.23
N ILE A 156 -14.41 -12.97 3.08
CA ILE A 156 -15.86 -13.10 3.05
C ILE A 156 -16.43 -12.63 1.71
N ALA A 157 -16.03 -11.46 1.24
CA ALA A 157 -16.51 -10.89 -0.02
C ALA A 157 -16.17 -11.78 -1.23
N VAL A 158 -14.94 -12.28 -1.31
CA VAL A 158 -14.51 -13.22 -2.37
C VAL A 158 -15.28 -14.53 -2.27
N SER A 159 -15.47 -15.08 -1.07
CA SER A 159 -16.24 -16.31 -0.88
C SER A 159 -17.68 -16.12 -1.35
N VAL A 160 -18.35 -15.05 -0.92
CA VAL A 160 -19.73 -14.75 -1.37
C VAL A 160 -19.79 -14.58 -2.88
N ALA A 161 -18.84 -13.86 -3.49
CA ALA A 161 -18.79 -13.68 -4.94
C ALA A 161 -18.65 -15.02 -5.69
N LEU A 162 -17.74 -15.89 -5.25
CA LEU A 162 -17.51 -17.21 -5.87
C LEU A 162 -18.75 -18.11 -5.80
N PHE A 163 -19.51 -18.08 -4.68
CA PHE A 163 -20.73 -18.87 -4.56
C PHE A 163 -21.96 -18.25 -5.24
N SER A 164 -21.94 -16.95 -5.49
CA SER A 164 -23.07 -16.23 -6.11
C SER A 164 -22.94 -16.11 -7.64
N THR A 165 -21.74 -16.21 -8.17
CA THR A 165 -21.49 -16.07 -9.61
C THR A 165 -21.85 -17.38 -10.32
N LYS A 166 -22.76 -17.28 -11.32
CA LYS A 166 -23.15 -18.39 -12.20
C LYS A 166 -22.39 -18.38 -13.52
N GLU A 167 -21.61 -17.36 -13.78
CA GLU A 167 -20.83 -17.22 -15.00
C GLU A 167 -19.64 -18.19 -14.97
N PRO A 168 -19.32 -18.83 -16.12
CA PRO A 168 -18.17 -19.71 -16.20
C PRO A 168 -16.88 -18.90 -15.95
N PHE A 169 -15.99 -19.45 -15.13
CA PHE A 169 -14.71 -18.83 -14.81
C PHE A 169 -13.79 -18.94 -16.03
N ASP A 170 -13.61 -17.81 -16.73
CA ASP A 170 -12.73 -17.72 -17.90
C ASP A 170 -11.32 -17.30 -17.48
N MET A 171 -10.32 -18.14 -17.77
CA MET A 171 -8.90 -17.88 -17.48
C MET A 171 -8.14 -17.32 -18.69
N ASN A 172 -8.82 -16.97 -19.78
CA ASN A 172 -8.18 -16.38 -20.94
C ASN A 172 -7.49 -15.07 -20.58
N GLN A 173 -6.20 -15.00 -20.91
CA GLN A 173 -5.43 -13.78 -20.65
C GLN A 173 -5.59 -12.81 -21.82
N ILE A 174 -5.76 -11.52 -21.49
CA ILE A 174 -6.00 -10.45 -22.45
C ILE A 174 -4.75 -9.58 -22.52
N LEU A 175 -4.30 -9.33 -23.76
CA LEU A 175 -3.27 -8.33 -24.02
C LEU A 175 -3.99 -7.06 -24.52
N PRO A 176 -4.10 -5.98 -23.70
CA PRO A 176 -4.77 -4.75 -24.11
C PRO A 176 -4.13 -4.15 -25.36
N SER A 177 -4.96 -3.75 -26.32
CA SER A 177 -4.52 -3.19 -27.60
C SER A 177 -5.09 -1.80 -27.90
N GLY A 178 -6.22 -1.46 -27.29
CA GLY A 178 -6.84 -0.15 -27.38
C GLY A 178 -6.15 0.91 -26.52
N THR A 179 -6.15 2.17 -26.93
CA THR A 179 -5.52 3.28 -26.19
C THR A 179 -6.04 3.38 -24.75
N ILE A 180 -7.34 3.22 -24.54
CA ILE A 180 -7.97 3.27 -23.20
C ILE A 180 -7.51 2.09 -22.35
N GLU A 181 -7.51 0.88 -22.93
CA GLU A 181 -7.08 -0.33 -22.25
C GLU A 181 -5.60 -0.29 -21.87
N ILE A 182 -4.73 0.19 -22.76
CA ILE A 182 -3.30 0.37 -22.49
C ILE A 182 -3.10 1.41 -21.39
N THR A 183 -3.83 2.53 -21.43
CA THR A 183 -3.76 3.55 -20.38
C THR A 183 -4.18 2.98 -19.02
N PHE A 184 -5.24 2.17 -19.00
CA PHE A 184 -5.67 1.47 -17.80
C PHE A 184 -4.59 0.49 -17.30
N LEU A 185 -3.99 -0.31 -18.21
CA LEU A 185 -2.91 -1.23 -17.85
C LEU A 185 -1.70 -0.52 -17.25
N ILE A 186 -1.27 0.61 -17.82
CA ILE A 186 -0.17 1.41 -17.29
C ILE A 186 -0.50 1.91 -15.88
N ALA A 187 -1.71 2.45 -15.68
CA ALA A 187 -2.16 2.89 -14.37
C ALA A 187 -2.23 1.74 -13.36
N PHE A 188 -2.78 0.59 -13.77
CA PHE A 188 -2.87 -0.62 -12.97
C PHE A 188 -1.48 -1.11 -12.52
N LEU A 189 -0.52 -1.23 -13.45
CA LEU A 189 0.86 -1.61 -13.15
C LEU A 189 1.57 -0.56 -12.25
N GLY A 190 1.26 0.71 -12.43
CA GLY A 190 1.80 1.80 -11.61
C GLY A 190 1.38 1.68 -10.15
N TRP A 191 0.10 1.45 -9.89
CA TRP A 191 -0.49 1.38 -8.56
C TRP A 191 -0.23 0.05 -7.83
N MET A 192 -0.09 -1.07 -8.56
CA MET A 192 0.07 -2.41 -7.97
C MET A 192 1.53 -2.74 -7.64
N PRO A 193 1.81 -3.40 -6.50
CA PRO A 193 0.97 -3.53 -5.31
C PRO A 193 0.86 -2.22 -4.54
N ALA A 194 1.80 -1.29 -4.75
CA ALA A 194 1.87 0.02 -4.14
C ALA A 194 2.66 0.99 -5.03
N PRO A 195 2.52 2.32 -4.85
CA PRO A 195 3.41 3.31 -5.44
C PRO A 195 4.86 3.11 -4.95
N LEU A 196 5.85 3.44 -5.78
CA LEU A 196 7.27 3.16 -5.50
C LEU A 196 7.81 3.90 -4.26
N ASP A 197 7.25 5.05 -3.92
CA ASP A 197 7.60 5.84 -2.75
C ASP A 197 7.33 5.11 -1.43
N VAL A 198 6.41 4.14 -1.42
CA VAL A 198 6.14 3.30 -0.24
C VAL A 198 7.38 2.51 0.20
N SER A 199 8.32 2.20 -0.71
CA SER A 199 9.62 1.61 -0.34
C SER A 199 10.43 2.53 0.59
N ILE A 200 10.36 3.84 0.34
CA ILE A 200 11.03 4.85 1.18
C ILE A 200 10.31 4.95 2.53
N TRP A 201 8.99 5.03 2.53
CA TRP A 201 8.20 5.04 3.76
C TRP A 201 8.47 3.79 4.61
N HIS A 202 8.56 2.63 3.99
CA HIS A 202 8.90 1.39 4.69
C HIS A 202 10.28 1.47 5.36
N SER A 203 11.28 2.07 4.70
CA SER A 203 12.59 2.30 5.30
C SER A 203 12.52 3.25 6.51
N ILE A 204 11.70 4.30 6.44
CA ILE A 204 11.46 5.25 7.54
C ILE A 204 10.79 4.53 8.72
N TRP A 205 9.73 3.76 8.46
CA TRP A 205 9.04 2.99 9.50
C TRP A 205 9.95 1.95 10.15
N SER A 206 10.84 1.34 9.38
CA SER A 206 11.82 0.37 9.89
C SER A 206 12.82 1.03 10.84
N VAL A 207 13.35 2.19 10.47
CA VAL A 207 14.25 2.98 11.34
C VAL A 207 13.51 3.45 12.59
N GLU A 208 12.27 3.93 12.46
CA GLU A 208 11.50 4.40 13.60
C GLU A 208 11.14 3.27 14.57
N LYS A 209 10.82 2.10 14.04
CA LYS A 209 10.59 0.91 14.86
C LYS A 209 11.86 0.50 15.61
N ASP A 210 13.01 0.50 14.93
CA ASP A 210 14.30 0.14 15.54
C ASP A 210 14.66 1.06 16.72
N LYS A 211 14.39 2.37 16.59
CA LYS A 211 14.55 3.35 17.66
C LYS A 211 13.66 3.08 18.89
N ASN A 212 12.47 2.54 18.66
CA ASN A 212 11.48 2.25 19.71
C ASN A 212 11.57 0.80 20.24
N SER A 213 12.52 0.01 19.76
CA SER A 213 12.75 -1.39 20.14
C SER A 213 13.92 -1.52 21.10
N GLU A 214 13.84 -2.44 22.06
CA GLU A 214 14.94 -2.73 23.01
C GLU A 214 16.16 -3.35 22.33
N ALA A 215 15.97 -4.03 21.19
CA ALA A 215 17.04 -4.65 20.42
C ALA A 215 16.94 -4.27 18.94
N LYS A 216 18.08 -4.05 18.31
CA LYS A 216 18.17 -3.77 16.87
C LYS A 216 17.58 -4.91 16.04
N ILE A 217 16.74 -4.55 15.09
CA ILE A 217 16.12 -5.50 14.17
C ILE A 217 17.17 -5.96 13.15
N LYS A 218 17.34 -7.27 13.03
CA LYS A 218 18.27 -7.85 12.06
C LYS A 218 17.70 -7.80 10.64
N PRO A 219 18.55 -7.70 9.59
CA PRO A 219 18.08 -7.70 8.21
C PRO A 219 17.18 -8.88 7.84
N LYS A 220 17.45 -10.08 8.39
CA LYS A 220 16.58 -11.26 8.17
C LYS A 220 15.18 -11.09 8.76
N GLU A 221 15.08 -10.44 9.90
CA GLU A 221 13.79 -10.17 10.56
C GLU A 221 13.01 -9.09 9.81
N ALA A 222 13.70 -8.06 9.30
CA ALA A 222 13.10 -7.03 8.47
C ALA A 222 12.59 -7.58 7.14
N ILE A 223 13.33 -8.50 6.51
CA ILE A 223 12.88 -9.19 5.29
C ILE A 223 11.67 -10.09 5.58
N PHE A 224 11.67 -10.78 6.71
CA PHE A 224 10.52 -11.60 7.11
C PHE A 224 9.27 -10.74 7.33
N ASP A 225 9.38 -9.65 8.07
CA ASP A 225 8.29 -8.68 8.30
C ASP A 225 7.77 -8.10 6.98
N PHE A 226 8.67 -7.70 6.09
CA PHE A 226 8.32 -7.26 4.74
C PHE A 226 7.55 -8.34 3.96
N ASN A 227 8.04 -9.58 3.96
CA ASN A 227 7.39 -10.66 3.22
C ASN A 227 5.98 -10.94 3.75
N VAL A 228 5.80 -10.90 5.07
CA VAL A 228 4.46 -11.02 5.66
C VAL A 228 3.53 -9.91 5.13
N GLY A 229 3.99 -8.66 5.12
CA GLY A 229 3.16 -7.56 4.61
C GLY A 229 2.99 -7.55 3.08
N TYR A 230 3.95 -8.09 2.33
CA TYR A 230 3.88 -8.10 0.87
C TYR A 230 2.96 -9.20 0.32
N PHE A 231 2.86 -10.32 1.01
CA PHE A 231 2.07 -11.48 0.59
C PHE A 231 0.75 -11.65 1.38
N SER A 232 0.45 -10.75 2.32
CA SER A 232 -0.82 -10.77 3.04
C SER A 232 -1.91 -10.01 2.28
#